data_e69ef10d2665ae5b00dce34b77e9a5e2
#
_entry.id   e69ef10d2665ae5b00dce34b77e9a5e2
#
_cell.length_a   1.000
_cell.length_b   1.000
_cell.length_c   1.000
_cell.angle_alpha   90.00
_cell.angle_beta   90.00
_cell.angle_gamma   90.00
#
_symmetry.space_group_name_H-M   'P 1'
#
loop_
_entity.id
_entity.type
_entity.pdbx_description
1 polymer ?
#
loop_
_entity_poly.entity_id
_entity_poly.type
_entity_poly.pdbx_seq_one_letter_code
_entity_poly.pdbx_strand_id
1 'polypeptide(L)'
;MTTLPHERSLFRAAIAHPERPALGTWVKLPIMESMELVALAGFDFVVIDLEHSSMDLESAYRHIGTALYAGVAPIVRVPSVDGGLVQRILDAGAEGIMVPHVDSVEQARAAVSAVRFPPLGTRGVGSTSRAGKWGAMSRTDYLRYGQEEVVLIAQIESATAARDAGDIADVDGVDCLLVGAADLSTSEATVESDPRIVELIAGAVDAARTRGVPIGNAGGPSAAGVQASVDAGFTFTIMSNDATMLGSAAAETLAAGRTIRYA
;
A
#
# COMPACT_ATOMS: atom_id res chain seq x y z
N MET A 1 7.73 10.72 24.00
CA MET A 1 8.01 11.45 22.74
C MET A 1 8.10 10.41 21.64
N THR A 2 7.20 10.44 20.67
CA THR A 2 7.25 9.53 19.52
C THR A 2 8.47 9.92 18.66
N THR A 3 9.45 9.03 18.55
CA THR A 3 10.64 9.26 17.72
C THR A 3 10.28 8.95 16.26
N LEU A 4 10.40 9.91 15.36
CA LEU A 4 10.15 9.75 13.91
C LEU A 4 11.45 9.67 13.12
N PRO A 5 11.48 8.84 12.06
CA PRO A 5 10.60 7.71 11.77
C PRO A 5 10.60 6.71 12.92
N HIS A 6 9.63 5.81 12.98
CA HIS A 6 9.57 4.79 14.02
C HIS A 6 10.79 3.85 13.94
N GLU A 7 11.18 3.24 15.06
CA GLU A 7 12.29 2.28 15.08
C GLU A 7 11.92 0.97 14.36
N ARG A 8 10.61 0.72 14.23
CA ARG A 8 10.02 -0.40 13.50
C ARG A 8 8.88 0.12 12.62
N SER A 9 8.63 -0.57 11.53
CA SER A 9 7.51 -0.26 10.63
C SER A 9 6.16 -0.44 11.32
N LEU A 10 5.33 0.60 11.26
CA LEU A 10 3.93 0.54 11.69
C LEU A 10 3.15 -0.44 10.82
N PHE A 11 3.43 -0.48 9.51
CA PHE A 11 2.77 -1.40 8.60
C PHE A 11 3.07 -2.86 8.95
N ARG A 12 4.36 -3.21 9.18
CA ARG A 12 4.72 -4.57 9.60
C ARG A 12 4.04 -4.96 10.91
N ALA A 13 3.97 -4.04 11.86
CA ALA A 13 3.27 -4.26 13.12
C ALA A 13 1.76 -4.49 12.91
N ALA A 14 1.14 -3.73 12.01
CA ALA A 14 -0.29 -3.86 11.70
C ALA A 14 -0.63 -5.19 11.03
N ILE A 15 0.14 -5.61 10.00
CA ILE A 15 -0.10 -6.89 9.30
C ILE A 15 0.25 -8.13 10.13
N ALA A 16 1.07 -7.97 11.15
CA ALA A 16 1.42 -9.04 12.09
C ALA A 16 0.42 -9.15 13.27
N HIS A 17 -0.64 -8.34 13.32
CA HIS A 17 -1.61 -8.36 14.40
C HIS A 17 -2.35 -9.71 14.44
N PRO A 18 -2.38 -10.42 15.61
CA PRO A 18 -2.86 -11.80 15.66
C PRO A 18 -4.39 -11.95 15.57
N GLU A 19 -5.14 -10.88 15.84
CA GLU A 19 -6.60 -10.96 16.04
C GLU A 19 -7.43 -10.26 14.96
N ARG A 20 -6.82 -9.43 14.10
CA ARG A 20 -7.54 -8.69 13.07
C ARG A 20 -6.67 -8.40 11.85
N PRO A 21 -7.26 -8.25 10.65
CA PRO A 21 -6.52 -7.79 9.49
C PRO A 21 -6.08 -6.34 9.69
N ALA A 22 -5.00 -5.93 9.00
CA ALA A 22 -4.66 -4.54 8.88
C ALA A 22 -5.61 -3.83 7.91
N LEU A 23 -6.14 -2.67 8.30
CA LEU A 23 -7.10 -1.89 7.54
C LEU A 23 -6.46 -0.61 7.02
N GLY A 24 -6.42 -0.45 5.71
CA GLY A 24 -5.91 0.74 5.04
C GLY A 24 -6.92 1.42 4.14
N THR A 25 -6.55 2.57 3.60
CA THR A 25 -7.32 3.27 2.58
C THR A 25 -6.40 3.95 1.57
N TRP A 26 -6.90 4.19 0.34
CA TRP A 26 -6.20 5.00 -0.64
C TRP A 26 -6.34 6.48 -0.31
N VAL A 27 -5.25 7.23 -0.47
CA VAL A 27 -5.23 8.69 -0.40
C VAL A 27 -4.90 9.24 -1.78
N LYS A 28 -5.87 9.93 -2.39
CA LYS A 28 -5.82 10.46 -3.76
C LYS A 28 -5.92 11.98 -3.82
N LEU A 29 -6.46 12.63 -2.78
CA LEU A 29 -6.60 14.07 -2.71
C LEU A 29 -5.28 14.70 -2.24
N PRO A 30 -4.71 15.70 -2.97
CA PRO A 30 -3.41 16.29 -2.63
C PRO A 30 -3.52 17.36 -1.52
N ILE A 31 -4.38 17.12 -0.51
CA ILE A 31 -4.64 18.02 0.62
C ILE A 31 -4.32 17.34 1.94
N MET A 32 -3.62 18.02 2.84
CA MET A 32 -3.18 17.44 4.11
C MET A 32 -4.33 17.05 5.03
N GLU A 33 -5.43 17.80 4.98
CA GLU A 33 -6.65 17.57 5.76
C GLU A 33 -7.25 16.18 5.47
N SER A 34 -7.12 15.69 4.23
CA SER A 34 -7.53 14.32 3.90
C SER A 34 -6.74 13.29 4.74
N MET A 35 -5.44 13.44 4.83
CA MET A 35 -4.59 12.57 5.64
C MET A 35 -4.92 12.67 7.13
N GLU A 36 -5.17 13.87 7.66
CA GLU A 36 -5.52 14.08 9.05
C GLU A 36 -6.85 13.40 9.41
N LEU A 37 -7.87 13.53 8.54
CA LEU A 37 -9.17 12.89 8.70
C LEU A 37 -9.09 11.38 8.67
N VAL A 38 -8.31 10.82 7.75
CA VAL A 38 -8.07 9.37 7.65
C VAL A 38 -7.33 8.84 8.89
N ALA A 39 -6.35 9.59 9.38
CA ALA A 39 -5.65 9.24 10.61
C ALA A 39 -6.57 9.28 11.84
N LEU A 40 -7.42 10.31 11.96
CA LEU A 40 -8.43 10.41 13.04
C LEU A 40 -9.46 9.28 12.99
N ALA A 41 -9.77 8.76 11.80
CA ALA A 41 -10.66 7.61 11.64
C ALA A 41 -10.03 6.30 12.17
N GLY A 42 -8.71 6.23 12.34
CA GLY A 42 -8.01 5.10 12.95
C GLY A 42 -7.59 4.01 11.98
N PHE A 43 -7.36 4.33 10.71
CA PHE A 43 -6.74 3.39 9.77
C PHE A 43 -5.31 3.03 10.19
N ASP A 44 -4.92 1.78 10.01
CA ASP A 44 -3.57 1.30 10.36
C ASP A 44 -2.52 1.81 9.37
N PHE A 45 -2.90 1.90 8.10
CA PHE A 45 -2.03 2.38 7.03
C PHE A 45 -2.80 3.13 5.95
N VAL A 46 -2.08 3.85 5.14
CA VAL A 46 -2.60 4.50 3.94
C VAL A 46 -1.75 4.13 2.74
N VAL A 47 -2.37 4.11 1.56
CA VAL A 47 -1.66 4.05 0.29
C VAL A 47 -1.81 5.39 -0.41
N ILE A 48 -0.74 6.18 -0.39
CA ILE A 48 -0.63 7.45 -1.11
C ILE A 48 -0.45 7.11 -2.58
N ASP A 49 -1.41 7.51 -3.42
CA ASP A 49 -1.52 7.03 -4.78
C ASP A 49 -0.92 8.02 -5.78
N LEU A 50 0.26 7.71 -6.34
CA LEU A 50 0.88 8.50 -7.40
C LEU A 50 0.59 7.96 -8.81
N GLU A 51 -0.11 6.83 -8.92
CA GLU A 51 -0.48 6.25 -10.20
C GLU A 51 -1.82 6.80 -10.73
N HIS A 52 -2.88 6.74 -9.91
CA HIS A 52 -4.24 7.12 -10.31
C HIS A 52 -4.74 8.36 -9.55
N SER A 53 -3.89 9.34 -9.35
CA SER A 53 -4.23 10.65 -8.80
C SER A 53 -3.47 11.77 -9.48
N SER A 54 -3.81 13.02 -9.16
CA SER A 54 -3.05 14.20 -9.59
C SER A 54 -1.93 14.57 -8.62
N MET A 55 -1.61 13.71 -7.66
CA MET A 55 -0.66 13.98 -6.59
C MET A 55 0.78 14.02 -7.13
N ASP A 56 1.51 15.06 -6.80
CA ASP A 56 2.92 15.20 -7.08
C ASP A 56 3.79 14.77 -5.89
N LEU A 57 5.11 14.73 -6.10
CA LEU A 57 6.04 14.32 -5.07
C LEU A 57 6.04 15.27 -3.85
N GLU A 58 5.77 16.57 -4.03
CA GLU A 58 5.71 17.51 -2.91
C GLU A 58 4.50 17.22 -2.02
N SER A 59 3.34 16.97 -2.62
CA SER A 59 2.13 16.54 -1.91
C SER A 59 2.35 15.21 -1.21
N ALA A 60 2.95 14.22 -1.89
CA ALA A 60 3.30 12.94 -1.27
C ALA A 60 4.25 13.11 -0.07
N TYR A 61 5.27 13.96 -0.19
CA TYR A 61 6.19 14.29 0.91
C TYR A 61 5.47 14.84 2.15
N ARG A 62 4.46 15.70 1.95
CA ARG A 62 3.63 16.25 3.03
C ARG A 62 2.75 15.16 3.65
N HIS A 63 2.07 14.35 2.83
CA HIS A 63 1.23 13.24 3.30
C HIS A 63 2.03 12.22 4.10
N ILE A 64 3.20 11.80 3.61
CA ILE A 64 4.10 10.90 4.33
C ILE A 64 4.45 11.46 5.72
N GLY A 65 4.82 12.75 5.79
CA GLY A 65 5.13 13.39 7.06
C GLY A 65 3.95 13.42 8.01
N THR A 66 2.77 13.83 7.53
CA THR A 66 1.53 13.89 8.32
C THR A 66 1.14 12.50 8.83
N ALA A 67 1.16 11.48 7.98
CA ALA A 67 0.87 10.09 8.37
C ALA A 67 1.79 9.60 9.49
N LEU A 68 3.12 9.79 9.33
CA LEU A 68 4.10 9.39 10.34
C LEU A 68 3.87 10.08 11.70
N TYR A 69 3.59 11.40 11.70
CA TYR A 69 3.29 12.14 12.92
C TYR A 69 1.98 11.72 13.57
N ALA A 70 1.01 11.30 12.76
CA ALA A 70 -0.28 10.80 13.23
C ALA A 70 -0.24 9.32 13.65
N GLY A 71 0.86 8.60 13.42
CA GLY A 71 1.01 7.19 13.79
C GLY A 71 0.34 6.22 12.81
N VAL A 72 0.17 6.63 11.55
CA VAL A 72 -0.39 5.81 10.46
C VAL A 72 0.74 5.46 9.48
N ALA A 73 0.83 4.21 9.05
CA ALA A 73 1.88 3.75 8.15
C ALA A 73 1.69 4.31 6.72
N PRO A 74 2.62 5.14 6.18
CA PRO A 74 2.54 5.62 4.81
C PRO A 74 3.18 4.64 3.82
N ILE A 75 2.38 3.97 3.02
CA ILE A 75 2.79 3.25 1.82
C ILE A 75 2.56 4.17 0.62
N VAL A 76 3.44 4.15 -0.37
CA VAL A 76 3.26 4.94 -1.59
C VAL A 76 3.19 4.02 -2.80
N ARG A 77 2.10 4.12 -3.57
CA ARG A 77 2.02 3.48 -4.87
C ARG A 77 2.66 4.37 -5.92
N VAL A 78 3.67 3.84 -6.59
CA VAL A 78 4.37 4.53 -7.69
C VAL A 78 3.74 4.19 -9.03
N PRO A 79 3.82 5.06 -10.05
CA PRO A 79 3.28 4.75 -11.38
C PRO A 79 4.14 3.73 -12.16
N SER A 80 5.40 3.57 -11.78
CA SER A 80 6.34 2.63 -12.38
C SER A 80 7.59 2.49 -11.52
N VAL A 81 8.43 1.50 -11.82
CA VAL A 81 9.73 1.33 -11.16
C VAL A 81 10.73 2.35 -11.70
N ASP A 82 10.73 3.56 -11.12
CA ASP A 82 11.76 4.57 -11.31
C ASP A 82 12.59 4.69 -10.03
N GLY A 83 13.84 4.24 -10.09
CA GLY A 83 14.72 4.23 -8.92
C GLY A 83 14.95 5.62 -8.32
N GLY A 84 14.94 6.67 -9.12
CA GLY A 84 15.06 8.05 -8.64
C GLY A 84 13.83 8.53 -7.88
N LEU A 85 12.63 8.20 -8.36
CA LEU A 85 11.37 8.50 -7.67
C LEU A 85 11.25 7.67 -6.38
N VAL A 86 11.47 6.36 -6.47
CA VAL A 86 11.41 5.42 -5.32
C VAL A 86 12.35 5.89 -4.21
N GLN A 87 13.61 6.22 -4.53
CA GLN A 87 14.56 6.72 -3.55
C GLN A 87 14.07 7.99 -2.84
N ARG A 88 13.54 8.98 -3.59
CA ARG A 88 13.03 10.23 -3.01
C ARG A 88 11.83 10.01 -2.08
N ILE A 89 10.94 9.09 -2.43
CA ILE A 89 9.79 8.71 -1.61
C ILE A 89 10.25 8.03 -0.32
N LEU A 90 11.19 7.10 -0.39
CA LEU A 90 11.75 6.43 0.77
C LEU A 90 12.55 7.39 1.66
N ASP A 91 13.28 8.33 1.09
CA ASP A 91 13.99 9.38 1.83
C ASP A 91 13.02 10.37 2.49
N ALA A 92 11.84 10.57 1.90
CA ALA A 92 10.74 11.31 2.54
C ALA A 92 10.16 10.60 3.77
N GLY A 93 10.50 9.33 3.99
CA GLY A 93 10.11 8.55 5.17
C GLY A 93 8.94 7.60 4.94
N ALA A 94 8.56 7.30 3.69
CA ALA A 94 7.58 6.25 3.42
C ALA A 94 8.04 4.93 4.03
N GLU A 95 7.13 4.20 4.64
CA GLU A 95 7.39 2.87 5.22
C GLU A 95 7.35 1.75 4.18
N GLY A 96 6.85 2.03 2.98
CA GLY A 96 6.85 1.07 1.90
C GLY A 96 6.55 1.68 0.55
N ILE A 97 6.88 0.89 -0.47
CA ILE A 97 6.56 1.15 -1.87
C ILE A 97 5.63 0.05 -2.36
N MET A 98 4.55 0.45 -3.02
CA MET A 98 3.69 -0.45 -3.78
C MET A 98 3.97 -0.24 -5.27
N VAL A 99 4.31 -1.32 -5.95
CA VAL A 99 4.65 -1.33 -7.38
C VAL A 99 3.53 -2.00 -8.16
N PRO A 100 2.86 -1.30 -9.08
CA PRO A 100 1.82 -1.87 -9.92
C PRO A 100 2.42 -2.77 -11.02
N HIS A 101 1.58 -3.62 -11.60
CA HIS A 101 1.88 -4.42 -12.80
C HIS A 101 3.16 -5.28 -12.68
N VAL A 102 3.34 -5.95 -11.54
CA VAL A 102 4.45 -6.89 -11.38
C VAL A 102 4.03 -8.25 -11.95
N ASP A 103 4.31 -8.46 -13.23
CA ASP A 103 3.86 -9.62 -14.00
C ASP A 103 4.91 -10.72 -14.12
N SER A 104 6.13 -10.50 -13.60
CA SER A 104 7.21 -11.48 -13.66
C SER A 104 8.22 -11.35 -12.53
N VAL A 105 9.01 -12.41 -12.36
CA VAL A 105 10.15 -12.45 -11.42
C VAL A 105 11.18 -11.35 -11.74
N GLU A 106 11.41 -11.05 -13.02
CA GLU A 106 12.33 -10.01 -13.45
C GLU A 106 11.85 -8.62 -13.01
N GLN A 107 10.56 -8.34 -13.15
CA GLN A 107 9.97 -7.08 -12.69
C GLN A 107 9.99 -6.98 -11.15
N ALA A 108 9.73 -8.08 -10.44
CA ALA A 108 9.86 -8.13 -8.99
C ALA A 108 11.31 -7.84 -8.55
N ARG A 109 12.32 -8.43 -9.20
CA ARG A 109 13.74 -8.14 -8.93
C ARG A 109 14.11 -6.68 -9.24
N ALA A 110 13.56 -6.10 -10.29
CA ALA A 110 13.76 -4.68 -10.60
C ALA A 110 13.18 -3.78 -9.49
N ALA A 111 11.99 -4.11 -8.99
CA ALA A 111 11.38 -3.40 -7.85
C ALA A 111 12.23 -3.53 -6.58
N VAL A 112 12.69 -4.72 -6.25
CA VAL A 112 13.62 -4.96 -5.13
C VAL A 112 14.89 -4.12 -5.28
N SER A 113 15.48 -4.10 -6.48
CA SER A 113 16.70 -3.33 -6.74
C SER A 113 16.51 -1.83 -6.48
N ALA A 114 15.34 -1.27 -6.80
CA ALA A 114 15.04 0.14 -6.56
C ALA A 114 14.81 0.47 -5.08
N VAL A 115 14.27 -0.47 -4.29
CA VAL A 115 13.88 -0.24 -2.89
C VAL A 115 15.01 -0.52 -1.91
N ARG A 116 15.87 -1.52 -2.19
CA ARG A 116 16.88 -2.03 -1.26
C ARG A 116 18.25 -1.38 -1.46
N PHE A 117 18.99 -1.27 -0.37
CA PHE A 117 20.40 -0.90 -0.42
C PHE A 117 21.26 -2.09 -0.92
N PRO A 118 22.49 -1.81 -1.41
CA PRO A 118 23.45 -2.87 -1.68
C PRO A 118 23.68 -3.78 -0.44
N PRO A 119 23.90 -5.11 -0.61
CA PRO A 119 24.10 -5.80 -1.90
C PRO A 119 22.79 -6.23 -2.59
N LEU A 120 21.63 -6.14 -1.94
CA LEU A 120 20.35 -6.65 -2.45
C LEU A 120 19.78 -5.75 -3.55
N GLY A 121 20.07 -4.45 -3.52
CA GLY A 121 19.60 -3.47 -4.49
C GLY A 121 20.61 -2.37 -4.79
N THR A 122 20.10 -1.28 -5.38
CA THR A 122 20.93 -0.16 -5.86
C THR A 122 20.53 1.19 -5.27
N ARG A 123 19.63 1.22 -4.26
CA ARG A 123 19.19 2.46 -3.60
C ARG A 123 20.37 3.23 -3.04
N GLY A 124 20.41 4.54 -3.32
CA GLY A 124 21.41 5.45 -2.77
C GLY A 124 21.17 5.78 -1.29
N VAL A 125 22.24 6.15 -0.57
CA VAL A 125 22.20 6.44 0.87
C VAL A 125 21.94 7.92 1.12
N GLY A 126 20.76 8.26 1.67
CA GLY A 126 20.32 9.63 1.99
C GLY A 126 20.04 9.82 3.49
N SER A 127 20.99 9.47 4.37
CA SER A 127 20.79 9.43 5.83
C SER A 127 20.48 10.79 6.49
N THR A 128 20.67 11.92 5.80
CA THR A 128 20.28 13.26 6.27
C THR A 128 18.86 13.66 5.89
N SER A 129 18.09 12.74 5.29
CA SER A 129 16.67 12.89 4.97
C SER A 129 15.77 12.62 6.20
N ARG A 130 14.45 12.76 6.03
CA ARG A 130 13.48 12.41 7.09
C ARG A 130 13.62 10.96 7.52
N ALA A 131 13.83 10.03 6.58
CA ALA A 131 14.04 8.60 6.87
C ALA A 131 15.23 8.35 7.82
N GLY A 132 16.28 9.18 7.73
CA GLY A 132 17.44 9.14 8.64
C GLY A 132 17.32 10.09 9.83
N LYS A 133 16.11 10.53 10.18
CA LYS A 133 15.86 11.50 11.27
C LYS A 133 16.71 12.77 11.13
N TRP A 134 16.83 13.24 9.89
CA TRP A 134 17.64 14.43 9.55
C TRP A 134 19.10 14.32 10.00
N GLY A 135 19.66 13.10 9.94
CA GLY A 135 21.03 12.80 10.34
C GLY A 135 21.20 12.43 11.81
N ALA A 136 20.12 12.37 12.60
CA ALA A 136 20.18 11.95 13.99
C ALA A 136 20.27 10.41 14.16
N MET A 137 19.87 9.66 13.13
CA MET A 137 20.01 8.19 13.10
C MET A 137 21.44 7.81 12.69
N SER A 138 22.01 6.78 13.34
CA SER A 138 23.28 6.25 12.89
C SER A 138 23.18 5.68 11.46
N ARG A 139 24.27 5.72 10.69
CA ARG A 139 24.27 5.14 9.33
C ARG A 139 23.90 3.64 9.36
N THR A 140 24.37 2.91 10.35
CA THR A 140 24.09 1.46 10.52
C THR A 140 22.59 1.23 10.74
N ASP A 141 21.95 2.00 11.63
CA ASP A 141 20.52 1.85 11.91
C ASP A 141 19.68 2.29 10.73
N TYR A 142 20.08 3.36 10.00
CA TYR A 142 19.42 3.80 8.79
C TYR A 142 19.43 2.72 7.70
N LEU A 143 20.58 2.10 7.45
CA LEU A 143 20.68 1.01 6.48
C LEU A 143 19.90 -0.22 6.92
N ARG A 144 20.00 -0.60 8.19
CA ARG A 144 19.22 -1.71 8.76
C ARG A 144 17.72 -1.47 8.61
N TYR A 145 17.23 -0.28 8.98
CA TYR A 145 15.82 0.08 8.83
C TYR A 145 15.36 -0.04 7.37
N GLY A 146 16.14 0.48 6.43
CA GLY A 146 15.81 0.41 5.00
C GLY A 146 15.82 -1.01 4.41
N GLN A 147 16.62 -1.92 4.98
CA GLN A 147 16.66 -3.32 4.55
C GLN A 147 15.60 -4.20 5.22
N GLU A 148 15.32 -3.96 6.49
CA GLU A 148 14.51 -4.86 7.31
C GLU A 148 13.07 -4.35 7.55
N GLU A 149 12.89 -3.03 7.64
CA GLU A 149 11.62 -2.44 8.05
C GLU A 149 10.83 -1.85 6.88
N VAL A 150 11.48 -1.26 5.87
CA VAL A 150 10.81 -0.78 4.66
C VAL A 150 10.18 -1.96 3.93
N VAL A 151 8.95 -1.77 3.42
CA VAL A 151 8.15 -2.83 2.78
C VAL A 151 8.08 -2.62 1.27
N LEU A 152 8.28 -3.68 0.50
CA LEU A 152 7.96 -3.74 -0.92
C LEU A 152 6.71 -4.58 -1.13
N ILE A 153 5.66 -3.98 -1.69
CA ILE A 153 4.40 -4.62 -2.06
C ILE A 153 4.35 -4.74 -3.58
N ALA A 154 4.30 -5.95 -4.10
CA ALA A 154 4.12 -6.20 -5.53
C ALA A 154 2.62 -6.37 -5.84
N GLN A 155 2.07 -5.58 -6.78
CA GLN A 155 0.68 -5.72 -7.22
C GLN A 155 0.54 -6.79 -8.30
N ILE A 156 -0.40 -7.70 -8.08
CA ILE A 156 -0.78 -8.83 -8.95
C ILE A 156 -2.07 -8.43 -9.65
N GLU A 157 -1.99 -8.04 -10.92
CA GLU A 157 -3.05 -7.36 -11.66
C GLU A 157 -3.33 -7.98 -13.04
N SER A 158 -2.68 -9.09 -13.35
CA SER A 158 -2.91 -9.87 -14.57
C SER A 158 -3.03 -11.36 -14.30
N ALA A 159 -3.61 -12.11 -15.23
CA ALA A 159 -3.70 -13.56 -15.10
C ALA A 159 -2.32 -14.23 -15.08
N THR A 160 -1.33 -13.65 -15.74
CA THR A 160 0.07 -14.12 -15.71
C THR A 160 0.64 -13.91 -14.31
N ALA A 161 0.56 -12.69 -13.78
CA ALA A 161 1.01 -12.39 -12.41
C ALA A 161 0.34 -13.28 -11.36
N ALA A 162 -0.97 -13.53 -11.51
CA ALA A 162 -1.71 -14.39 -10.57
C ALA A 162 -1.22 -15.84 -10.58
N ARG A 163 -0.86 -16.39 -11.75
CA ARG A 163 -0.28 -17.73 -11.86
C ARG A 163 1.15 -17.79 -11.30
N ASP A 164 1.91 -16.72 -11.51
CA ASP A 164 3.32 -16.61 -11.10
C ASP A 164 3.48 -15.98 -9.71
N ALA A 165 2.38 -15.74 -8.99
CA ALA A 165 2.39 -15.08 -7.67
C ALA A 165 3.32 -15.77 -6.66
N GLY A 166 3.45 -17.10 -6.74
CA GLY A 166 4.39 -17.86 -5.93
C GLY A 166 5.85 -17.51 -6.24
N ASP A 167 6.21 -17.50 -7.50
CA ASP A 167 7.57 -17.22 -7.94
C ASP A 167 7.94 -15.75 -7.69
N ILE A 168 6.96 -14.83 -7.81
CA ILE A 168 7.12 -13.42 -7.44
C ILE A 168 7.34 -13.29 -5.93
N ALA A 169 6.57 -14.01 -5.12
CA ALA A 169 6.71 -14.02 -3.66
C ALA A 169 8.04 -14.62 -3.19
N ASP A 170 8.64 -15.54 -3.94
CA ASP A 170 9.95 -16.15 -3.65
C ASP A 170 11.14 -15.21 -3.95
N VAL A 171 10.90 -14.05 -4.57
CA VAL A 171 11.98 -13.07 -4.81
C VAL A 171 12.39 -12.43 -3.48
N ASP A 172 13.65 -12.67 -3.08
CA ASP A 172 14.22 -12.06 -1.87
C ASP A 172 14.11 -10.53 -1.93
N GLY A 173 13.47 -9.94 -0.93
CA GLY A 173 13.18 -8.51 -0.84
C GLY A 173 11.76 -8.09 -1.23
N VAL A 174 10.93 -8.99 -1.76
CA VAL A 174 9.47 -8.81 -1.84
C VAL A 174 8.87 -9.15 -0.47
N ASP A 175 8.18 -8.22 0.16
CA ASP A 175 7.65 -8.39 1.51
C ASP A 175 6.17 -8.77 1.54
N CYS A 176 5.41 -8.27 0.57
CA CYS A 176 3.97 -8.50 0.47
C CYS A 176 3.52 -8.55 -0.99
N LEU A 177 2.38 -9.19 -1.23
CA LEU A 177 1.64 -9.08 -2.48
C LEU A 177 0.33 -8.29 -2.25
N LEU A 178 -0.18 -7.65 -3.31
CA LEU A 178 -1.53 -7.06 -3.33
C LEU A 178 -2.26 -7.50 -4.59
N VAL A 179 -3.45 -8.08 -4.46
CA VAL A 179 -4.28 -8.42 -5.63
C VAL A 179 -5.12 -7.23 -6.05
N GLY A 180 -4.97 -6.79 -7.29
CA GLY A 180 -5.81 -5.80 -7.98
C GLY A 180 -6.88 -6.50 -8.82
N ALA A 181 -8.00 -6.90 -8.20
CA ALA A 181 -9.04 -7.69 -8.86
C ALA A 181 -9.70 -6.98 -10.04
N ALA A 182 -9.85 -5.64 -9.97
CA ALA A 182 -10.43 -4.83 -11.02
C ALA A 182 -9.57 -4.86 -12.31
N ASP A 183 -8.26 -4.64 -12.18
CA ASP A 183 -7.34 -4.66 -13.32
C ASP A 183 -7.16 -6.08 -13.85
N LEU A 184 -7.03 -7.07 -12.96
CA LEU A 184 -7.00 -8.49 -13.32
C LEU A 184 -8.23 -8.90 -14.15
N SER A 185 -9.43 -8.55 -13.73
CA SER A 185 -10.65 -8.91 -14.47
C SER A 185 -10.78 -8.14 -15.79
N THR A 186 -10.37 -6.86 -15.79
CA THR A 186 -10.35 -6.04 -17.00
C THR A 186 -9.36 -6.56 -18.04
N SER A 187 -8.17 -7.01 -17.62
CA SER A 187 -7.16 -7.60 -18.53
C SER A 187 -7.66 -8.89 -19.21
N GLU A 188 -8.57 -9.61 -18.58
CA GLU A 188 -9.22 -10.82 -19.10
C GLU A 188 -10.58 -10.53 -19.79
N ALA A 189 -10.92 -9.25 -20.02
CA ALA A 189 -12.17 -8.79 -20.60
C ALA A 189 -13.43 -9.39 -19.94
N THR A 190 -13.42 -9.46 -18.59
CA THR A 190 -14.50 -10.04 -17.79
C THR A 190 -14.75 -9.21 -16.50
N VAL A 191 -15.47 -9.76 -15.55
CA VAL A 191 -15.80 -9.13 -14.27
C VAL A 191 -15.14 -9.85 -13.10
N GLU A 192 -14.97 -9.18 -11.98
CA GLU A 192 -14.31 -9.74 -10.79
C GLU A 192 -14.99 -11.00 -10.24
N SER A 193 -16.32 -11.15 -10.46
CA SER A 193 -17.10 -12.33 -10.05
C SER A 193 -17.03 -13.52 -11.03
N ASP A 194 -16.32 -13.40 -12.15
CA ASP A 194 -16.12 -14.53 -13.06
C ASP A 194 -15.37 -15.66 -12.31
N PRO A 195 -15.86 -16.90 -12.37
CA PRO A 195 -15.23 -18.03 -11.67
C PRO A 195 -13.74 -18.19 -11.97
N ARG A 196 -13.29 -17.85 -13.18
CA ARG A 196 -11.86 -17.91 -13.58
C ARG A 196 -11.03 -16.89 -12.81
N ILE A 197 -11.57 -15.67 -12.62
CA ILE A 197 -10.90 -14.63 -11.84
C ILE A 197 -10.84 -15.02 -10.37
N VAL A 198 -11.94 -15.53 -9.82
CA VAL A 198 -11.99 -16.02 -8.44
C VAL A 198 -10.96 -17.13 -8.22
N GLU A 199 -10.82 -18.07 -9.16
CA GLU A 199 -9.85 -19.16 -9.09
C GLU A 199 -8.39 -18.64 -9.16
N LEU A 200 -8.11 -17.70 -10.05
CA LEU A 200 -6.78 -17.06 -10.15
C LEU A 200 -6.41 -16.34 -8.84
N ILE A 201 -7.34 -15.59 -8.27
CA ILE A 201 -7.12 -14.90 -6.98
C ILE A 201 -6.87 -15.90 -5.87
N ALA A 202 -7.70 -16.95 -5.77
CA ALA A 202 -7.54 -17.99 -4.75
C ALA A 202 -6.17 -18.68 -4.89
N GLY A 203 -5.73 -18.98 -6.12
CA GLY A 203 -4.41 -19.55 -6.38
C GLY A 203 -3.27 -18.65 -5.95
N ALA A 204 -3.37 -17.34 -6.22
CA ALA A 204 -2.37 -16.36 -5.78
C ALA A 204 -2.30 -16.24 -4.25
N VAL A 205 -3.46 -16.23 -3.58
CA VAL A 205 -3.53 -16.21 -2.12
C VAL A 205 -2.89 -17.46 -1.51
N ASP A 206 -3.20 -18.62 -2.05
CA ASP A 206 -2.66 -19.91 -1.57
C ASP A 206 -1.13 -19.99 -1.77
N ALA A 207 -0.65 -19.51 -2.92
CA ALA A 207 0.77 -19.47 -3.24
C ALA A 207 1.55 -18.56 -2.29
N ALA A 208 1.04 -17.35 -1.99
CA ALA A 208 1.65 -16.43 -1.04
C ALA A 208 1.64 -16.99 0.39
N ARG A 209 0.50 -17.52 0.84
CA ARG A 209 0.37 -18.10 2.20
C ARG A 209 1.29 -19.28 2.43
N THR A 210 1.44 -20.16 1.45
CA THR A 210 2.34 -21.33 1.55
C THR A 210 3.79 -20.89 1.76
N ARG A 211 4.16 -19.70 1.29
CA ARG A 211 5.49 -19.10 1.45
C ARG A 211 5.62 -18.20 2.67
N GLY A 212 4.52 -18.00 3.41
CA GLY A 212 4.49 -17.09 4.56
C GLY A 212 4.59 -15.61 4.17
N VAL A 213 4.30 -15.27 2.90
CA VAL A 213 4.28 -13.88 2.41
C VAL A 213 2.88 -13.29 2.61
N PRO A 214 2.74 -12.18 3.34
CA PRO A 214 1.47 -11.49 3.50
C PRO A 214 0.90 -11.06 2.15
N ILE A 215 -0.41 -11.24 1.98
CA ILE A 215 -1.12 -10.83 0.77
C ILE A 215 -2.35 -10.02 1.14
N GLY A 216 -2.58 -8.92 0.42
CA GLY A 216 -3.73 -8.04 0.61
C GLY A 216 -4.57 -7.89 -0.65
N ASN A 217 -5.67 -7.18 -0.51
CA ASN A 217 -6.56 -6.79 -1.61
C ASN A 217 -7.09 -5.35 -1.46
N ALA A 218 -7.69 -4.84 -2.53
CA ALA A 218 -8.57 -3.68 -2.48
C ALA A 218 -10.00 -4.19 -2.23
N GLY A 219 -10.38 -4.26 -0.95
CA GLY A 219 -11.66 -4.84 -0.51
C GLY A 219 -12.79 -3.83 -0.46
N GLY A 220 -14.00 -4.33 -0.20
CA GLY A 220 -15.19 -3.48 -0.02
C GLY A 220 -15.16 -2.71 1.32
N PRO A 221 -15.78 -1.52 1.38
CA PRO A 221 -15.74 -0.64 2.56
C PRO A 221 -16.71 -1.05 3.69
N SER A 222 -17.22 -2.26 3.69
CA SER A 222 -18.17 -2.76 4.68
C SER A 222 -17.57 -3.86 5.56
N ALA A 223 -18.15 -4.08 6.72
CA ALA A 223 -17.78 -5.20 7.58
C ALA A 223 -17.87 -6.55 6.86
N ALA A 224 -18.91 -6.75 6.03
CA ALA A 224 -19.06 -7.96 5.22
C ALA A 224 -17.94 -8.10 4.18
N GLY A 225 -17.53 -7.00 3.54
CA GLY A 225 -16.42 -6.99 2.59
C GLY A 225 -15.08 -7.32 3.26
N VAL A 226 -14.82 -6.75 4.43
CA VAL A 226 -13.61 -7.08 5.22
C VAL A 226 -13.63 -8.54 5.66
N GLN A 227 -14.78 -9.07 6.13
CA GLN A 227 -14.89 -10.45 6.51
C GLN A 227 -14.65 -11.39 5.32
N ALA A 228 -15.21 -11.06 4.16
CA ALA A 228 -14.97 -11.84 2.94
C ALA A 228 -13.48 -11.85 2.54
N SER A 229 -12.77 -10.73 2.73
CA SER A 229 -11.31 -10.69 2.51
C SER A 229 -10.57 -11.61 3.48
N VAL A 230 -10.93 -11.58 4.76
CA VAL A 230 -10.34 -12.48 5.79
C VAL A 230 -10.62 -13.95 5.46
N ASP A 231 -11.86 -14.28 5.12
CA ASP A 231 -12.27 -15.64 4.79
C ASP A 231 -11.55 -16.16 3.52
N ALA A 232 -11.26 -15.27 2.58
CA ALA A 232 -10.47 -15.58 1.39
C ALA A 232 -8.96 -15.74 1.70
N GLY A 233 -8.50 -15.38 2.91
CA GLY A 233 -7.12 -15.55 3.36
C GLY A 233 -6.23 -14.33 3.21
N PHE A 234 -6.78 -13.15 2.92
CA PHE A 234 -6.02 -11.90 2.92
C PHE A 234 -5.66 -11.46 4.34
N THR A 235 -4.46 -10.93 4.51
CA THR A 235 -3.91 -10.46 5.79
C THR A 235 -4.10 -8.97 6.03
N PHE A 236 -4.30 -8.22 4.95
CA PHE A 236 -4.63 -6.80 4.99
C PHE A 236 -5.58 -6.44 3.84
N THR A 237 -6.34 -5.35 4.01
CA THR A 237 -7.27 -4.87 2.98
C THR A 237 -7.26 -3.36 2.91
N ILE A 238 -7.37 -2.82 1.70
CA ILE A 238 -7.48 -1.40 1.43
C ILE A 238 -8.95 -1.08 1.16
N MET A 239 -9.57 -0.30 2.07
CA MET A 239 -10.99 0.00 2.06
C MET A 239 -11.23 1.37 1.43
N SER A 240 -11.92 1.44 0.28
CA SER A 240 -12.31 2.71 -0.35
C SER A 240 -11.12 3.68 -0.58
N ASN A 241 -11.42 4.95 -0.79
CA ASN A 241 -10.47 6.06 -0.88
C ASN A 241 -11.10 7.36 -0.35
N ASP A 242 -10.27 8.32 0.01
CA ASP A 242 -10.66 9.61 0.56
C ASP A 242 -11.64 10.39 -0.33
N ALA A 243 -11.42 10.41 -1.65
CA ALA A 243 -12.29 11.12 -2.59
C ALA A 243 -13.68 10.47 -2.67
N THR A 244 -13.76 9.14 -2.70
CA THR A 244 -15.04 8.41 -2.70
C THR A 244 -15.78 8.61 -1.39
N MET A 245 -15.10 8.53 -0.25
CA MET A 245 -15.70 8.76 1.07
C MET A 245 -16.31 10.17 1.15
N LEU A 246 -15.56 11.18 0.74
CA LEU A 246 -16.05 12.57 0.71
C LEU A 246 -17.23 12.73 -0.24
N GLY A 247 -17.13 12.20 -1.46
CA GLY A 247 -18.17 12.29 -2.47
C GLY A 247 -19.47 11.63 -2.05
N SER A 248 -19.39 10.44 -1.45
CA SER A 248 -20.56 9.70 -0.93
C SER A 248 -21.24 10.46 0.21
N ALA A 249 -20.49 10.94 1.20
CA ALA A 249 -21.03 11.71 2.31
C ALA A 249 -21.71 13.01 1.84
N ALA A 250 -21.13 13.71 0.87
CA ALA A 250 -21.71 14.90 0.26
C ALA A 250 -23.03 14.59 -0.48
N ALA A 251 -23.06 13.50 -1.26
CA ALA A 251 -24.25 13.07 -1.98
C ALA A 251 -25.39 12.68 -1.02
N GLU A 252 -25.09 11.91 0.03
CA GLU A 252 -26.06 11.53 1.07
C GLU A 252 -26.62 12.76 1.80
N THR A 253 -25.76 13.71 2.17
CA THR A 253 -26.16 14.96 2.82
C THR A 253 -27.12 15.77 1.95
N LEU A 254 -26.80 15.92 0.66
CA LEU A 254 -27.65 16.63 -0.29
C LEU A 254 -29.00 15.91 -0.52
N ALA A 255 -28.96 14.57 -0.66
CA ALA A 255 -30.18 13.77 -0.85
C ALA A 255 -31.13 13.93 0.34
N ALA A 256 -30.62 13.91 1.58
CA ALA A 256 -31.41 14.14 2.79
C ALA A 256 -32.10 15.54 2.75
N GLY A 257 -31.36 16.60 2.43
CA GLY A 257 -31.93 17.95 2.32
C GLY A 257 -33.02 18.08 1.24
N ARG A 258 -32.85 17.39 0.11
CA ARG A 258 -33.80 17.42 -1.02
C ARG A 258 -35.14 16.71 -0.76
N THR A 259 -35.26 15.99 0.36
CA THR A 259 -36.56 15.40 0.78
C THR A 259 -37.56 16.46 1.28
N ILE A 260 -37.05 17.61 1.72
CA ILE A 260 -37.89 18.69 2.29
C ILE A 260 -38.61 19.47 1.17
N ARG A 261 -39.85 19.84 1.40
CA ARG A 261 -40.69 20.66 0.54
C ARG A 261 -41.15 21.87 1.32
N TYR A 262 -41.35 23.00 0.61
CA TYR A 262 -42.05 24.13 1.18
C TYR A 262 -43.54 23.74 1.39
N ALA A 263 -44.11 24.19 2.51
CA ALA A 263 -45.52 24.02 2.83
C ALA A 263 -46.41 24.93 1.95
#